data_e90fd2233b2a2785659467d2e643f604
#
_entry.id   e90fd2233b2a2785659467d2e643f604
#
_cell.length_a   1.000
_cell.length_b   1.000
_cell.length_c   1.000
_cell.angle_alpha   90.00
_cell.angle_beta   90.00
_cell.angle_gamma   90.00
#
_symmetry.space_group_name_H-M   'P 1'
#
loop_
_entity.id
_entity.type
_entity.pdbx_description
1 polymer ?
#
loop_
_entity_poly.entity_id
_entity_poly.type
_entity_poly.pdbx_seq_one_letter_code
_entity_poly.pdbx_strand_id
1 'polypeptide(L)'
;MSERDKLGLALLVLLWLVAGWWFFFHAPMRDAVEAMQAESAQAHAQLVDVENYRQQGQSIEAAEKAQKERHQFLMKALPSELGQGAFIGGLERLAIAKHLLLAGVQPGAVIARPDGLSELPVTVKVSGDYFSLLDFLSAVSSGQADGRFVIVRGMTVEAGRDGGPLSATLLLSIFAQGKG
;
A
#
# COMPACT_ATOMS: atom_id res chain seq x y z
N MET A 1 -24.88 74.18 52.60
CA MET A 1 -23.99 73.54 51.58
C MET A 1 -23.08 74.61 50.98
N SER A 2 -21.80 74.46 51.21
CA SER A 2 -20.84 75.46 50.69
C SER A 2 -20.74 75.38 49.19
N GLU A 3 -20.43 76.47 48.50
CA GLU A 3 -20.27 76.52 47.03
C GLU A 3 -19.25 75.50 46.56
N ARG A 4 -18.28 75.17 47.43
CA ARG A 4 -17.29 74.12 47.17
C ARG A 4 -17.89 72.72 47.19
N ASP A 5 -18.91 72.47 48.06
CA ASP A 5 -19.55 71.13 48.08
C ASP A 5 -20.43 70.90 46.85
N LYS A 6 -21.03 71.96 46.32
CA LYS A 6 -21.81 71.91 45.09
C LYS A 6 -20.94 71.62 43.85
N LEU A 7 -19.75 72.24 43.81
CA LEU A 7 -18.76 72.02 42.77
C LEU A 7 -18.24 70.60 42.80
N GLY A 8 -17.93 70.07 44.01
CA GLY A 8 -17.48 68.66 44.19
C GLY A 8 -18.50 67.64 43.71
N LEU A 9 -19.78 67.87 44.08
CA LEU A 9 -20.89 67.00 43.69
C LEU A 9 -21.12 67.02 42.17
N ALA A 10 -21.07 68.20 41.53
CA ALA A 10 -21.19 68.35 40.09
C ALA A 10 -20.06 67.62 39.33
N LEU A 11 -18.81 67.68 39.85
CA LEU A 11 -17.67 67.02 39.26
C LEU A 11 -17.77 65.48 39.36
N LEU A 12 -18.31 65.00 40.49
CA LEU A 12 -18.55 63.57 40.71
C LEU A 12 -19.64 63.00 39.80
N VAL A 13 -20.74 63.77 39.60
CA VAL A 13 -21.78 63.40 38.65
C VAL A 13 -21.26 63.39 37.22
N LEU A 14 -20.47 64.38 36.85
CA LEU A 14 -19.84 64.44 35.50
C LEU A 14 -18.93 63.24 35.26
N LEU A 15 -18.13 62.87 36.25
CA LEU A 15 -17.24 61.72 36.16
C LEU A 15 -18.00 60.40 36.00
N TRP A 16 -19.12 60.27 36.73
CA TRP A 16 -20.00 59.12 36.60
C TRP A 16 -20.69 59.03 35.20
N LEU A 17 -21.07 60.18 34.66
CA LEU A 17 -21.64 60.25 33.31
C LEU A 17 -20.63 59.85 32.24
N VAL A 18 -19.39 60.32 32.33
CA VAL A 18 -18.31 59.97 31.41
C VAL A 18 -17.96 58.49 31.53
N ALA A 19 -17.87 57.95 32.73
CA ALA A 19 -17.58 56.53 32.96
C ALA A 19 -18.72 55.64 32.45
N GLY A 20 -19.99 56.04 32.68
CA GLY A 20 -21.15 55.32 32.16
C GLY A 20 -21.22 55.30 30.64
N TRP A 21 -20.94 56.48 30.03
CA TRP A 21 -20.86 56.58 28.57
C TRP A 21 -19.74 55.68 28.01
N TRP A 22 -18.55 55.70 28.61
CA TRP A 22 -17.45 54.87 28.18
C TRP A 22 -17.76 53.37 28.27
N PHE A 23 -18.38 52.94 29.37
CA PHE A 23 -18.71 51.53 29.58
C PHE A 23 -19.83 51.07 28.63
N PHE A 24 -20.85 51.93 28.43
CA PHE A 24 -21.97 51.56 27.56
C PHE A 24 -21.66 51.55 26.08
N PHE A 25 -20.71 52.35 25.63
CA PHE A 25 -20.33 52.43 24.20
C PHE A 25 -19.18 51.52 23.82
N HIS A 26 -18.23 51.24 24.71
CA HIS A 26 -17.07 50.46 24.39
C HIS A 26 -17.23 48.96 24.66
N ALA A 27 -18.06 48.54 25.60
CA ALA A 27 -18.29 47.12 25.90
C ALA A 27 -18.95 46.35 24.74
N PRO A 28 -20.06 46.80 24.13
CA PRO A 28 -20.71 46.03 23.09
C PRO A 28 -19.94 45.96 21.77
N MET A 29 -19.03 46.92 21.53
CA MET A 29 -18.21 46.92 20.33
C MET A 29 -17.10 45.85 20.34
N ARG A 30 -16.56 45.51 21.50
CA ARG A 30 -15.57 44.45 21.65
C ARG A 30 -16.19 43.07 21.45
N ASP A 31 -17.36 42.83 22.02
CA ASP A 31 -18.05 41.54 21.89
C ASP A 31 -18.47 41.27 20.45
N ALA A 32 -18.87 42.29 19.69
CA ALA A 32 -19.20 42.15 18.29
C ALA A 32 -17.96 41.82 17.40
N VAL A 33 -16.80 42.42 17.70
CA VAL A 33 -15.55 42.14 16.98
C VAL A 33 -15.04 40.74 17.30
N GLU A 34 -15.09 40.31 18.57
CA GLU A 34 -14.70 38.95 18.96
C GLU A 34 -15.64 37.89 18.34
N ALA A 35 -16.93 38.15 18.31
CA ALA A 35 -17.89 37.25 17.64
C ALA A 35 -17.63 37.11 16.13
N MET A 36 -17.35 38.21 15.43
CA MET A 36 -16.99 38.17 14.02
C MET A 36 -15.64 37.46 13.77
N GLN A 37 -14.67 37.63 14.66
CA GLN A 37 -13.39 36.93 14.56
C GLN A 37 -13.54 35.42 14.81
N ALA A 38 -14.38 35.04 15.77
CA ALA A 38 -14.69 33.64 16.04
C ALA A 38 -15.42 32.97 14.85
N GLU A 39 -16.38 33.67 14.26
CA GLU A 39 -17.10 33.17 13.08
C GLU A 39 -16.19 33.04 11.85
N SER A 40 -15.31 34.01 11.61
CA SER A 40 -14.33 33.92 10.52
C SER A 40 -13.31 32.81 10.75
N ALA A 41 -12.87 32.58 11.99
CA ALA A 41 -11.97 31.49 12.33
C ALA A 41 -12.62 30.11 12.12
N GLN A 42 -13.91 29.97 12.49
CA GLN A 42 -14.67 28.76 12.22
C GLN A 42 -14.85 28.49 10.72
N ALA A 43 -15.18 29.54 9.95
CA ALA A 43 -15.30 29.41 8.49
C ALA A 43 -13.96 29.01 7.84
N HIS A 44 -12.85 29.59 8.29
CA HIS A 44 -11.52 29.19 7.82
C HIS A 44 -11.16 27.75 8.20
N ALA A 45 -11.48 27.31 9.41
CA ALA A 45 -11.24 25.92 9.82
C ALA A 45 -12.03 24.92 8.94
N GLN A 46 -13.29 25.23 8.65
CA GLN A 46 -14.10 24.39 7.76
C GLN A 46 -13.54 24.33 6.33
N LEU A 47 -13.03 25.44 5.81
CA LEU A 47 -12.40 25.46 4.48
C LEU A 47 -11.12 24.62 4.42
N VAL A 48 -10.31 24.67 5.46
CA VAL A 48 -9.10 23.83 5.58
C VAL A 48 -9.46 22.34 5.65
N ASP A 49 -10.50 22.00 6.40
CA ASP A 49 -10.96 20.61 6.47
C ASP A 49 -11.46 20.10 5.12
N VAL A 50 -12.26 20.89 4.41
CA VAL A 50 -12.75 20.53 3.07
C VAL A 50 -11.59 20.35 2.08
N GLU A 51 -10.59 21.23 2.11
CA GLU A 51 -9.42 21.12 1.25
C GLU A 51 -8.58 19.87 1.57
N ASN A 52 -8.43 19.54 2.87
CA ASN A 52 -7.76 18.31 3.30
C ASN A 52 -8.51 17.05 2.82
N TYR A 53 -9.84 17.02 2.93
CA TYR A 53 -10.66 15.93 2.40
C TYR A 53 -10.53 15.80 0.88
N ARG A 54 -10.50 16.90 0.17
CA ARG A 54 -10.31 16.91 -1.28
C ARG A 54 -8.94 16.39 -1.70
N GLN A 55 -7.88 16.80 -1.01
CA GLN A 55 -6.52 16.30 -1.26
C GLN A 55 -6.39 14.81 -0.95
N GLN A 56 -7.01 14.34 0.14
CA GLN A 56 -7.05 12.91 0.46
C GLN A 56 -7.81 12.12 -0.61
N GLY A 57 -8.96 12.62 -1.07
CA GLY A 57 -9.72 12.00 -2.15
C GLY A 57 -8.92 11.88 -3.44
N GLN A 58 -8.23 12.94 -3.85
CA GLN A 58 -7.38 12.93 -5.04
C GLN A 58 -6.19 11.96 -4.91
N SER A 59 -5.60 11.83 -3.72
CA SER A 59 -4.52 10.88 -3.48
C SER A 59 -5.00 9.43 -3.56
N ILE A 60 -6.21 9.13 -3.09
CA ILE A 60 -6.82 7.81 -3.18
C ILE A 60 -7.13 7.46 -4.64
N GLU A 61 -7.74 8.36 -5.38
CA GLU A 61 -8.03 8.16 -6.82
C GLU A 61 -6.76 7.96 -7.64
N ALA A 62 -5.71 8.73 -7.36
CA ALA A 62 -4.41 8.55 -8.01
C ALA A 62 -3.77 7.20 -7.68
N ALA A 63 -3.88 6.74 -6.42
CA ALA A 63 -3.40 5.43 -6.00
C ALA A 63 -4.18 4.29 -6.65
N GLU A 64 -5.51 4.39 -6.71
CA GLU A 64 -6.36 3.42 -7.40
C GLU A 64 -6.06 3.34 -8.90
N LYS A 65 -5.87 4.49 -9.55
CA LYS A 65 -5.50 4.55 -10.97
C LYS A 65 -4.14 3.91 -11.21
N ALA A 66 -3.14 4.23 -10.39
CA ALA A 66 -1.82 3.62 -10.47
C ALA A 66 -1.87 2.11 -10.24
N GLN A 67 -2.71 1.63 -9.33
CA GLN A 67 -2.91 0.21 -9.09
C GLN A 67 -3.58 -0.48 -10.29
N LYS A 68 -4.62 0.13 -10.88
CA LYS A 68 -5.28 -0.38 -12.09
C LYS A 68 -4.31 -0.44 -13.28
N GLU A 69 -3.50 0.59 -13.49
CA GLU A 69 -2.50 0.61 -14.55
C GLU A 69 -1.43 -0.48 -14.36
N ARG A 70 -0.93 -0.67 -13.14
CA ARG A 70 -0.02 -1.77 -12.81
C ARG A 70 -0.67 -3.14 -13.04
N HIS A 71 -1.91 -3.31 -12.63
CA HIS A 71 -2.64 -4.55 -12.86
C HIS A 71 -2.80 -4.85 -14.36
N GLN A 72 -3.21 -3.86 -15.15
CA GLN A 72 -3.31 -4.00 -16.61
C GLN A 72 -1.97 -4.31 -17.27
N PHE A 73 -0.89 -3.68 -16.80
CA PHE A 73 0.46 -3.96 -17.31
C PHE A 73 0.88 -5.40 -16.99
N LEU A 74 0.66 -5.86 -15.75
CA LEU A 74 0.95 -7.25 -15.36
C LEU A 74 0.12 -8.24 -16.15
N MET A 75 -1.17 -7.97 -16.37
CA MET A 75 -2.03 -8.84 -17.16
C MET A 75 -1.56 -8.95 -18.62
N LYS A 76 -1.08 -7.85 -19.22
CA LYS A 76 -0.52 -7.87 -20.58
C LYS A 76 0.82 -8.61 -20.68
N ALA A 77 1.62 -8.59 -19.61
CA ALA A 77 2.91 -9.27 -19.55
C ALA A 77 2.78 -10.79 -19.28
N LEU A 78 1.62 -11.24 -18.77
CA LEU A 78 1.38 -12.64 -18.51
C LEU A 78 1.00 -13.37 -19.79
N PRO A 79 1.53 -14.59 -20.01
CA PRO A 79 1.16 -15.40 -21.17
C PRO A 79 -0.33 -15.76 -21.13
N SER A 80 -0.93 -15.87 -22.30
CA SER A 80 -2.35 -16.24 -22.47
C SER A 80 -2.64 -17.70 -22.11
N GLU A 81 -1.60 -18.54 -22.09
CA GLU A 81 -1.72 -19.97 -21.78
C GLU A 81 -0.71 -20.39 -20.73
N LEU A 82 -1.09 -21.34 -19.89
CA LEU A 82 -0.20 -21.89 -18.86
C LEU A 82 1.04 -22.59 -19.42
N GLY A 83 0.97 -23.09 -20.69
CA GLY A 83 2.09 -23.68 -21.41
C GLY A 83 2.89 -24.69 -20.58
N GLN A 84 2.19 -25.56 -19.84
CA GLN A 84 2.78 -26.51 -18.89
C GLN A 84 3.94 -27.31 -19.47
N GLY A 85 3.83 -27.80 -20.72
CA GLY A 85 4.89 -28.58 -21.35
C GLY A 85 6.16 -27.79 -21.59
N ALA A 86 6.06 -26.51 -22.01
CA ALA A 86 7.20 -25.64 -22.23
C ALA A 86 7.92 -25.35 -20.91
N PHE A 87 7.16 -25.12 -19.84
CA PHE A 87 7.71 -24.88 -18.50
C PHE A 87 8.47 -26.11 -17.96
N ILE A 88 7.88 -27.31 -18.08
CA ILE A 88 8.52 -28.55 -17.64
C ILE A 88 9.82 -28.78 -18.41
N GLY A 89 9.79 -28.64 -19.75
CA GLY A 89 11.00 -28.77 -20.56
C GLY A 89 12.05 -27.68 -20.26
N GLY A 90 11.62 -26.49 -19.85
CA GLY A 90 12.51 -25.44 -19.33
C GLY A 90 13.20 -25.84 -18.03
N LEU A 91 12.44 -26.40 -17.09
CA LEU A 91 12.98 -26.89 -15.81
C LEU A 91 13.98 -28.03 -16.01
N GLU A 92 13.70 -28.96 -16.93
CA GLU A 92 14.63 -30.06 -17.27
C GLU A 92 15.96 -29.53 -17.80
N ARG A 93 15.93 -28.63 -18.78
CA ARG A 93 17.14 -28.02 -19.34
C ARG A 93 17.91 -27.26 -18.27
N LEU A 94 17.22 -26.53 -17.40
CA LEU A 94 17.84 -25.76 -16.33
C LEU A 94 18.48 -26.67 -15.28
N ALA A 95 17.82 -27.77 -14.89
CA ALA A 95 18.37 -28.75 -13.96
C ALA A 95 19.65 -29.37 -14.52
N ILE A 96 19.66 -29.77 -15.79
CA ILE A 96 20.85 -30.30 -16.49
C ILE A 96 21.99 -29.25 -16.49
N ALA A 97 21.66 -27.99 -16.86
CA ALA A 97 22.64 -26.90 -16.89
C ALA A 97 23.26 -26.58 -15.51
N LYS A 98 22.54 -26.88 -14.45
CA LYS A 98 22.97 -26.67 -13.05
C LYS A 98 23.50 -27.96 -12.41
N HIS A 99 23.72 -29.01 -13.16
CA HIS A 99 24.21 -30.31 -12.67
C HIS A 99 23.33 -30.95 -11.60
N LEU A 100 22.01 -30.74 -11.69
CA LEU A 100 21.04 -31.36 -10.81
C LEU A 100 20.32 -32.52 -11.53
N LEU A 101 19.99 -33.54 -10.77
CA LEU A 101 19.14 -34.62 -11.22
C LEU A 101 17.68 -34.22 -10.93
N LEU A 102 16.88 -34.06 -11.98
CA LEU A 102 15.43 -33.87 -11.85
C LEU A 102 14.75 -35.22 -11.60
N ALA A 103 14.37 -35.48 -10.35
CA ALA A 103 13.77 -36.75 -9.95
C ALA A 103 12.27 -36.84 -10.35
N GLY A 104 11.60 -35.70 -10.51
CA GLY A 104 10.21 -35.68 -10.96
C GLY A 104 9.61 -34.30 -10.93
N VAL A 105 8.59 -34.11 -11.80
CA VAL A 105 7.76 -32.90 -11.87
C VAL A 105 6.31 -33.34 -11.83
N GLN A 106 5.58 -32.84 -10.86
CA GLN A 106 4.15 -33.13 -10.69
C GLN A 106 3.34 -31.84 -10.74
N PRO A 107 2.70 -31.54 -11.88
CA PRO A 107 1.74 -30.43 -11.96
C PRO A 107 0.48 -30.79 -11.18
N GLY A 108 -0.04 -29.81 -10.45
CA GLY A 108 -1.33 -29.90 -9.75
C GLY A 108 -2.51 -29.48 -10.63
N ALA A 109 -3.66 -29.33 -10.01
CA ALA A 109 -4.84 -28.80 -10.70
C ALA A 109 -4.72 -27.29 -10.92
N VAL A 110 -5.20 -26.81 -12.06
CA VAL A 110 -5.29 -25.36 -12.34
C VAL A 110 -6.32 -24.74 -11.40
N ILE A 111 -5.94 -23.66 -10.76
CA ILE A 111 -6.78 -22.89 -9.83
C ILE A 111 -7.14 -21.56 -10.48
N ALA A 112 -8.43 -21.33 -10.74
CA ALA A 112 -8.92 -20.03 -11.15
C ALA A 112 -8.96 -19.09 -9.95
N ARG A 113 -8.37 -17.91 -10.09
CA ARG A 113 -8.32 -16.89 -9.03
C ARG A 113 -9.34 -15.77 -9.30
N PRO A 114 -9.84 -15.08 -8.24
CA PRO A 114 -10.82 -14.02 -8.40
C PRO A 114 -10.29 -12.79 -9.19
N ASP A 115 -8.97 -12.65 -9.28
CA ASP A 115 -8.27 -11.57 -10.00
C ASP A 115 -8.16 -11.80 -11.51
N GLY A 116 -8.82 -12.85 -12.05
CA GLY A 116 -8.79 -13.20 -13.46
C GLY A 116 -7.51 -13.92 -13.89
N LEU A 117 -6.75 -14.45 -12.95
CA LEU A 117 -5.57 -15.27 -13.19
C LEU A 117 -5.89 -16.75 -13.07
N SER A 118 -5.13 -17.56 -13.81
CA SER A 118 -5.04 -19.01 -13.62
C SER A 118 -3.70 -19.34 -13.00
N GLU A 119 -3.72 -20.03 -11.87
CA GLU A 119 -2.53 -20.52 -11.16
C GLU A 119 -2.37 -22.03 -11.39
N LEU A 120 -1.17 -22.47 -11.76
CA LEU A 120 -0.82 -23.88 -11.80
C LEU A 120 0.27 -24.14 -10.75
N PRO A 121 -0.05 -24.84 -9.67
CA PRO A 121 0.96 -25.32 -8.74
C PRO A 121 1.73 -26.48 -9.37
N VAL A 122 3.04 -26.49 -9.18
CA VAL A 122 3.93 -27.54 -9.69
C VAL A 122 4.88 -27.97 -8.58
N THR A 123 4.88 -29.25 -8.27
CA THR A 123 5.84 -29.85 -7.35
C THR A 123 7.02 -30.40 -8.13
N VAL A 124 8.23 -29.96 -7.78
CA VAL A 124 9.47 -30.34 -8.46
C VAL A 124 10.39 -30.99 -7.46
N LYS A 125 10.89 -32.19 -7.76
CA LYS A 125 11.90 -32.91 -6.97
C LYS A 125 13.22 -32.91 -7.70
N VAL A 126 14.24 -32.37 -7.06
CA VAL A 126 15.62 -32.28 -7.59
C VAL A 126 16.60 -32.85 -6.58
N SER A 127 17.71 -33.40 -7.07
CA SER A 127 18.79 -33.92 -6.24
C SER A 127 20.14 -33.44 -6.77
N GLY A 128 21.04 -33.07 -5.87
CA GLY A 128 22.40 -32.60 -6.21
C GLY A 128 23.10 -31.97 -5.03
N ASP A 129 24.13 -31.16 -5.33
CA ASP A 129 24.87 -30.44 -4.29
C ASP A 129 24.14 -29.14 -3.90
N TYR A 130 24.52 -28.60 -2.75
CA TYR A 130 23.88 -27.42 -2.16
C TYR A 130 23.99 -26.17 -3.04
N PHE A 131 25.16 -25.91 -3.65
CA PHE A 131 25.36 -24.70 -4.44
C PHE A 131 24.60 -24.77 -5.77
N SER A 132 24.61 -25.93 -6.42
CA SER A 132 23.81 -26.19 -7.62
C SER A 132 22.32 -26.00 -7.37
N LEU A 133 21.82 -26.42 -6.18
CA LEU A 133 20.45 -26.22 -5.79
C LEU A 133 20.11 -24.74 -5.61
N LEU A 134 20.98 -23.95 -4.97
CA LEU A 134 20.79 -22.50 -4.83
C LEU A 134 20.80 -21.78 -6.19
N ASP A 135 21.72 -22.15 -7.06
CA ASP A 135 21.82 -21.62 -8.41
C ASP A 135 20.57 -21.93 -9.24
N PHE A 136 20.06 -23.14 -9.13
CA PHE A 136 18.83 -23.55 -9.76
C PHE A 136 17.62 -22.74 -9.24
N LEU A 137 17.50 -22.59 -7.94
CA LEU A 137 16.43 -21.83 -7.30
C LEU A 137 16.44 -20.35 -7.75
N SER A 138 17.62 -19.74 -7.77
CA SER A 138 17.82 -18.38 -8.27
C SER A 138 17.43 -18.25 -9.74
N ALA A 139 17.83 -19.20 -10.57
CA ALA A 139 17.51 -19.20 -12.00
C ALA A 139 16.01 -19.42 -12.27
N VAL A 140 15.34 -20.30 -11.51
CA VAL A 140 13.89 -20.47 -11.60
C VAL A 140 13.16 -19.20 -11.18
N SER A 141 13.56 -18.58 -10.07
CA SER A 141 12.94 -17.35 -9.56
C SER A 141 13.13 -16.15 -10.50
N SER A 142 14.22 -16.11 -11.25
CA SER A 142 14.49 -15.08 -12.28
C SER A 142 13.84 -15.35 -13.64
N GLY A 143 13.05 -16.43 -13.76
CA GLY A 143 12.33 -16.77 -14.99
C GLY A 143 13.20 -17.44 -16.07
N GLN A 144 14.42 -17.92 -15.76
CA GLN A 144 15.32 -18.52 -16.75
C GLN A 144 14.81 -19.87 -17.29
N ALA A 145 13.83 -20.50 -16.64
CA ALA A 145 13.28 -21.77 -17.11
C ALA A 145 12.59 -21.63 -18.48
N ASP A 146 11.71 -20.62 -18.66
CA ASP A 146 11.00 -20.38 -19.92
C ASP A 146 10.54 -18.90 -20.09
N GLY A 147 11.13 -17.97 -19.35
CA GLY A 147 10.77 -16.55 -19.37
C GLY A 147 9.54 -16.18 -18.57
N ARG A 148 8.96 -17.12 -17.82
CA ARG A 148 7.73 -16.90 -17.06
C ARG A 148 7.98 -16.45 -15.63
N PHE A 149 7.00 -15.76 -15.10
CA PHE A 149 6.99 -15.42 -13.70
C PHE A 149 6.64 -16.64 -12.84
N VAL A 150 7.56 -17.03 -11.97
CA VAL A 150 7.42 -18.20 -11.08
C VAL A 150 7.50 -17.74 -9.64
N ILE A 151 6.55 -18.19 -8.82
CA ILE A 151 6.61 -17.98 -7.37
C ILE A 151 7.00 -19.29 -6.70
N VAL A 152 8.06 -19.26 -5.90
CA VAL A 152 8.43 -20.37 -5.01
C VAL A 152 7.58 -20.27 -3.74
N ARG A 153 6.64 -21.19 -3.56
CA ARG A 153 5.75 -21.25 -2.39
C ARG A 153 6.40 -21.88 -1.18
N GLY A 154 7.27 -22.84 -1.44
CA GLY A 154 7.95 -23.56 -0.37
C GLY A 154 9.06 -24.45 -0.91
N MET A 155 9.97 -24.81 -0.02
CA MET A 155 11.06 -25.71 -0.29
C MET A 155 11.30 -26.59 0.93
N THR A 156 11.44 -27.88 0.71
CA THR A 156 11.89 -28.85 1.71
C THR A 156 13.16 -29.48 1.22
N VAL A 157 14.21 -29.46 2.03
CA VAL A 157 15.52 -30.04 1.71
C VAL A 157 15.80 -31.18 2.69
N GLU A 158 16.13 -32.33 2.18
CA GLU A 158 16.51 -33.50 2.96
C GLU A 158 17.98 -33.85 2.64
N ALA A 159 18.75 -34.08 3.68
CA ALA A 159 20.12 -34.53 3.51
C ALA A 159 20.15 -35.97 2.97
N GLY A 160 21.01 -36.21 2.00
CA GLY A 160 21.28 -37.56 1.55
C GLY A 160 21.86 -38.44 2.69
N ARG A 161 21.54 -39.72 2.67
CA ARG A 161 22.12 -40.65 3.63
C ARG A 161 23.64 -40.73 3.39
N ASP A 162 24.40 -40.82 4.47
CA ASP A 162 25.86 -40.98 4.45
C ASP A 162 26.63 -39.92 3.66
N GLY A 163 26.20 -38.65 3.71
CA GLY A 163 26.86 -37.57 2.99
C GLY A 163 26.59 -37.55 1.47
N GLY A 164 25.58 -38.27 1.01
CA GLY A 164 25.14 -38.28 -0.38
C GLY A 164 24.51 -36.93 -0.82
N PRO A 165 24.09 -36.84 -2.08
CA PRO A 165 23.50 -35.61 -2.63
C PRO A 165 22.23 -35.21 -1.86
N LEU A 166 22.01 -33.91 -1.73
CA LEU A 166 20.77 -33.37 -1.13
C LEU A 166 19.59 -33.67 -2.04
N SER A 167 18.44 -33.95 -1.44
CA SER A 167 17.16 -34.03 -2.14
C SER A 167 16.29 -32.83 -1.76
N ALA A 168 15.80 -32.08 -2.75
CA ALA A 168 14.95 -30.95 -2.51
C ALA A 168 13.60 -31.12 -3.20
N THR A 169 12.53 -30.83 -2.48
CA THR A 169 11.19 -30.71 -3.03
C THR A 169 10.78 -29.26 -3.05
N LEU A 170 10.50 -28.72 -4.24
CA LEU A 170 10.11 -27.34 -4.47
C LEU A 170 8.62 -27.28 -4.81
N LEU A 171 7.91 -26.36 -4.18
CA LEU A 171 6.53 -26.02 -4.51
C LEU A 171 6.56 -24.71 -5.30
N LEU A 172 6.29 -24.78 -6.59
CA LEU A 172 6.28 -23.66 -7.52
C LEU A 172 4.88 -23.32 -7.92
N SER A 173 4.59 -22.05 -8.24
CA SER A 173 3.35 -21.62 -8.88
C SER A 173 3.68 -20.81 -10.12
N ILE A 174 3.11 -21.19 -11.25
CA ILE A 174 3.14 -20.39 -12.48
C ILE A 174 1.76 -19.80 -12.75
N PHE A 175 1.75 -18.65 -13.40
CA PHE A 175 0.53 -17.87 -13.66
C PHE A 175 0.34 -17.62 -15.15
N ALA A 176 -0.92 -17.59 -15.56
CA ALA A 176 -1.36 -17.18 -16.87
C ALA A 176 -2.64 -16.36 -16.78
N GLN A 177 -3.03 -15.71 -17.87
CA GLN A 177 -4.34 -15.08 -17.95
C GLN A 177 -5.41 -16.15 -17.82
N GLY A 178 -6.39 -15.95 -16.93
CA GLY A 178 -7.55 -16.85 -16.83
C GLY A 178 -8.40 -16.73 -18.09
N LYS A 179 -8.87 -17.84 -18.62
CA LYS A 179 -9.95 -17.81 -19.61
C LYS A 179 -11.21 -17.39 -18.85
N GLY A 180 -11.72 -16.17 -19.11
CA GLY A 180 -13.01 -15.70 -18.64
C GLY A 180 -14.15 -16.55 -19.17
#